data_6756281ce1361e6ce8d581ca9d032394
#
_entry.id   6756281ce1361e6ce8d581ca9d032394
#
_cell.length_a   1.000
_cell.length_b   1.000
_cell.length_c   1.000
_cell.angle_alpha   90.00
_cell.angle_beta   90.00
_cell.angle_gamma   90.00
#
_symmetry.space_group_name_H-M   'P 1'
#
loop_
_entity.id
_entity.type
_entity.pdbx_description
1 polymer ?
#
loop_
_entity_poly.entity_id
_entity_poly.type
_entity_poly.pdbx_seq_one_letter_code
_entity_poly.pdbx_strand_id
1 'polypeptide(L)'
;MENKINRRHFLREASLAGLTGMVAAQSSVAGPFSLGVNEPQSVLEEPSLYGNKEATQITLKFNKQGKFKILQLTDTHYIYGNPKSERALKNVEQMLDLEKPDLVVHTGDVIFGKPAEPSVREILDPISKRKIPFVVAFGNHDEEYDKTREELLDIVMTIPYNLNTKTEGIYGVTNCVLTLLGSNENKIKRVFYILDSNRGATIEDIPNTYGHIHFDQIAWYRQQSEFFTKLNQGAPIPSLAFFHIPLPEHKEASRDDENGRMRGTRGENVASPKINSGMFVSMKEMKDVEAVFVGHDHNSDFAVYWNNFFFIYGRFSGCDNVYNDLKPNGARVIDLTEGAEGFRSWIRLYGGEIIQDLNYP
;
A
#
# COMPACT_ATOMS: atom_id res chain seq x y z
N MET A 1 -21.30 35.23 -26.20
CA MET A 1 -20.03 35.53 -26.93
C MET A 1 -18.93 34.78 -26.18
N GLU A 2 -18.55 33.64 -26.67
CA GLU A 2 -17.48 32.84 -26.09
C GLU A 2 -16.12 33.40 -26.53
N ASN A 3 -15.34 33.90 -25.57
CA ASN A 3 -13.95 34.25 -25.79
C ASN A 3 -13.09 32.95 -25.86
N LYS A 4 -12.85 32.47 -27.06
CA LYS A 4 -11.84 31.44 -27.31
C LYS A 4 -10.46 32.08 -27.21
N ILE A 5 -9.75 31.83 -26.10
CA ILE A 5 -8.34 32.18 -25.95
C ILE A 5 -7.52 31.39 -26.96
N ASN A 6 -6.89 32.07 -27.90
CA ASN A 6 -6.10 31.46 -28.96
C ASN A 6 -4.69 31.12 -28.43
N ARG A 7 -4.31 29.86 -28.48
CA ARG A 7 -3.01 29.30 -28.01
C ARG A 7 -1.78 30.08 -28.54
N ARG A 8 -1.90 30.69 -29.71
CA ARG A 8 -0.82 31.51 -30.30
C ARG A 8 -0.60 32.87 -29.61
N HIS A 9 -1.62 33.41 -28.95
CA HIS A 9 -1.50 34.67 -28.20
C HIS A 9 -0.79 34.45 -26.87
N PHE A 10 -1.06 33.37 -26.18
CA PHE A 10 -0.43 33.03 -24.91
C PHE A 10 1.09 32.86 -25.05
N LEU A 11 1.55 32.21 -26.13
CA LEU A 11 3.00 32.01 -26.36
C LEU A 11 3.75 33.24 -26.75
N ARG A 12 3.06 34.29 -27.24
CA ARG A 12 3.69 35.55 -27.64
C ARG A 12 3.90 36.50 -26.46
N GLU A 13 3.05 36.48 -25.46
CA GLU A 13 3.22 37.27 -24.24
C GLU A 13 4.27 36.68 -23.27
N ALA A 14 4.40 35.38 -23.21
CA ALA A 14 5.44 34.70 -22.43
C ALA A 14 6.86 34.98 -22.96
N SER A 15 7.01 35.35 -24.25
CA SER A 15 8.31 35.63 -24.86
C SER A 15 8.80 37.07 -24.67
N LEU A 16 7.93 37.99 -24.24
CA LEU A 16 8.30 39.39 -24.04
C LEU A 16 8.70 39.73 -22.58
N ALA A 17 8.44 38.88 -21.64
CA ALA A 17 8.80 39.09 -20.24
C ALA A 17 10.21 38.65 -19.85
N GLY A 18 10.98 38.07 -20.77
CA GLY A 18 12.29 37.43 -20.51
C GLY A 18 13.53 38.25 -20.88
N LEU A 19 13.41 39.50 -21.30
CA LEU A 19 14.55 40.28 -21.86
C LEU A 19 14.64 41.69 -21.28
N THR A 20 14.86 41.83 -19.97
CA THR A 20 15.49 43.05 -19.41
C THR A 20 16.10 42.69 -18.05
N GLY A 21 17.41 42.61 -17.98
CA GLY A 21 18.12 42.46 -16.71
C GLY A 21 19.54 41.93 -16.81
N MET A 22 20.33 42.35 -17.78
CA MET A 22 21.80 42.26 -17.70
C MET A 22 22.37 43.67 -17.53
N VAL A 23 22.80 44.01 -16.32
CA VAL A 23 23.77 45.11 -16.08
C VAL A 23 24.95 44.53 -15.31
N ALA A 24 26.10 44.74 -15.88
CA ALA A 24 27.40 44.29 -15.37
C ALA A 24 27.76 44.96 -14.04
N ALA A 25 28.40 44.24 -13.15
CA ALA A 25 29.21 44.79 -12.08
C ALA A 25 30.57 44.12 -12.08
N GLN A 26 31.55 44.99 -12.10
CA GLN A 26 33.01 44.68 -12.20
C GLN A 26 33.58 44.06 -10.90
N SER A 27 34.66 43.34 -11.13
CA SER A 27 35.60 42.74 -10.24
C SER A 27 36.11 43.61 -9.06
N SER A 28 36.16 42.99 -7.86
CA SER A 28 37.20 43.32 -6.90
C SER A 28 37.76 42.02 -6.30
N VAL A 29 39.07 41.89 -6.42
CA VAL A 29 39.90 40.79 -5.93
C VAL A 29 40.02 40.87 -4.41
N ALA A 30 39.68 39.82 -3.71
CA ALA A 30 40.12 39.61 -2.31
C ALA A 30 40.44 38.13 -2.13
N GLY A 31 41.57 37.91 -1.46
CA GLY A 31 42.32 36.66 -1.38
C GLY A 31 41.63 35.47 -0.65
N PRO A 32 42.37 34.36 -0.48
CA PRO A 32 41.78 33.08 -0.20
C PRO A 32 41.31 32.95 1.25
N PHE A 33 40.01 33.00 1.47
CA PHE A 33 39.42 32.47 2.70
C PHE A 33 39.22 30.95 2.55
N SER A 34 40.06 30.19 3.24
CA SER A 34 39.77 28.77 3.46
C SER A 34 38.55 28.65 4.37
N LEU A 35 37.35 28.53 3.80
CA LEU A 35 36.22 28.02 4.51
C LEU A 35 36.46 26.53 4.71
N GLY A 36 36.79 26.16 5.94
CA GLY A 36 36.64 24.80 6.42
C GLY A 36 35.23 24.36 6.18
N VAL A 37 35.02 23.57 5.12
CA VAL A 37 33.80 22.82 4.93
C VAL A 37 33.82 21.74 5.98
N ASN A 38 33.22 22.02 7.15
CA ASN A 38 32.73 20.95 7.99
C ASN A 38 31.65 20.25 7.14
N GLU A 39 32.00 19.12 6.57
CA GLU A 39 30.98 18.19 6.09
C GLU A 39 30.03 17.98 7.27
N PRO A 40 28.71 18.21 7.12
CA PRO A 40 27.79 17.73 8.10
C PRO A 40 27.95 16.21 8.08
N GLN A 41 28.51 15.67 9.17
CA GLN A 41 28.27 14.27 9.50
C GLN A 41 26.76 14.13 9.67
N SER A 42 26.07 13.87 8.57
CA SER A 42 24.75 13.27 8.63
C SER A 42 24.97 11.89 9.23
N VAL A 43 24.86 11.81 10.54
CA VAL A 43 24.43 10.59 11.19
C VAL A 43 23.11 10.29 10.52
N LEU A 44 23.14 9.39 9.53
CA LEU A 44 21.95 8.75 9.02
C LEU A 44 21.44 7.97 10.24
N GLU A 45 20.54 8.60 11.01
CA GLU A 45 19.74 7.86 11.96
C GLU A 45 19.07 6.75 11.13
N GLU A 46 19.43 5.52 11.45
CA GLU A 46 18.76 4.36 10.87
C GLU A 46 17.26 4.59 11.06
N PRO A 47 16.44 4.57 9.98
CA PRO A 47 15.01 4.63 10.17
C PRO A 47 14.66 3.54 11.17
N SER A 48 13.92 3.91 12.23
CA SER A 48 13.56 2.98 13.28
C SER A 48 12.83 1.80 12.64
N LEU A 49 13.59 0.73 12.36
CA LEU A 49 13.08 -0.49 11.73
C LEU A 49 12.13 -1.25 12.67
N TYR A 50 11.92 -0.72 13.89
CA TYR A 50 11.25 -1.45 14.96
C TYR A 50 10.38 -0.51 15.79
N GLY A 51 9.08 -0.74 15.71
CA GLY A 51 8.14 -0.17 16.65
C GLY A 51 8.37 -0.71 18.07
N ASN A 52 8.01 0.08 19.03
CA ASN A 52 7.92 -0.12 20.47
C ASN A 52 8.81 -1.18 21.12
N LYS A 53 9.71 -0.77 22.03
CA LYS A 53 10.75 -1.56 22.70
C LYS A 53 10.27 -2.74 23.57
N GLU A 54 8.98 -3.00 23.70
CA GLU A 54 8.40 -4.08 24.50
C GLU A 54 7.64 -5.16 23.71
N ALA A 55 7.40 -4.95 22.40
CA ALA A 55 6.89 -6.02 21.55
C ALA A 55 8.01 -7.03 21.30
N THR A 56 7.75 -8.29 21.52
CA THR A 56 8.61 -9.40 21.09
C THR A 56 8.95 -9.16 19.63
N GLN A 57 10.21 -8.89 19.31
CA GLN A 57 10.68 -8.45 18.01
C GLN A 57 10.44 -9.58 16.99
N ILE A 58 9.30 -9.50 16.28
CA ILE A 58 8.92 -10.52 15.29
C ILE A 58 9.70 -10.23 14.02
N THR A 59 10.59 -11.16 13.68
CA THR A 59 11.37 -11.08 12.45
C THR A 59 10.70 -11.94 11.38
N LEU A 60 10.30 -11.33 10.27
CA LEU A 60 9.82 -12.07 9.10
C LEU A 60 11.02 -12.68 8.37
N LYS A 61 10.94 -13.96 8.09
CA LYS A 61 12.02 -14.72 7.46
C LYS A 61 11.46 -15.82 6.56
N PHE A 62 12.10 -16.05 5.41
CA PHE A 62 11.80 -17.25 4.63
C PHE A 62 12.01 -18.51 5.49
N ASN A 63 11.12 -19.48 5.36
CA ASN A 63 11.29 -20.75 6.04
C ASN A 63 12.47 -21.56 5.45
N LYS A 64 12.81 -22.70 6.07
CA LYS A 64 13.93 -23.56 5.63
C LYS A 64 13.82 -24.06 4.19
N GLN A 65 12.62 -24.05 3.61
CA GLN A 65 12.35 -24.42 2.22
C GLN A 65 12.41 -23.21 1.27
N GLY A 66 12.81 -22.03 1.77
CA GLY A 66 12.82 -20.80 0.99
C GLY A 66 11.44 -20.30 0.59
N LYS A 67 10.40 -20.59 1.41
CA LYS A 67 9.02 -20.16 1.15
C LYS A 67 8.52 -19.16 2.17
N PHE A 68 7.67 -18.25 1.73
CA PHE A 68 6.96 -17.30 2.58
C PHE A 68 5.59 -16.98 1.97
N LYS A 69 4.54 -17.19 2.74
CA LYS A 69 3.16 -17.04 2.27
C LYS A 69 2.47 -15.85 2.94
N ILE A 70 1.92 -14.95 2.14
CA ILE A 70 1.11 -13.82 2.60
C ILE A 70 -0.36 -14.10 2.29
N LEU A 71 -1.24 -13.84 3.24
CA LEU A 71 -2.69 -13.81 3.04
C LEU A 71 -3.15 -12.35 3.04
N GLN A 72 -3.69 -11.88 1.94
CA GLN A 72 -4.35 -10.58 1.85
C GLN A 72 -5.83 -10.75 2.18
N LEU A 73 -6.25 -10.12 3.28
CA LEU A 73 -7.65 -9.87 3.63
C LEU A 73 -7.99 -8.43 3.24
N THR A 74 -9.23 -8.18 2.89
CA THR A 74 -9.70 -6.83 2.55
C THR A 74 -11.20 -6.70 2.73
N ASP A 75 -11.66 -5.49 3.04
CA ASP A 75 -13.08 -5.13 3.05
C ASP A 75 -13.92 -6.06 3.94
N THR A 76 -13.45 -6.32 5.17
CA THR A 76 -14.19 -7.18 6.11
C THR A 76 -15.45 -6.52 6.63
N HIS A 77 -15.48 -5.19 6.71
CA HIS A 77 -16.64 -4.36 7.10
C HIS A 77 -17.34 -4.89 8.35
N TYR A 78 -16.55 -5.29 9.34
CA TYR A 78 -17.04 -5.97 10.53
C TYR A 78 -17.76 -5.00 11.48
N ILE A 79 -18.85 -5.46 12.07
CA ILE A 79 -19.59 -4.74 13.11
C ILE A 79 -19.80 -5.69 14.28
N TYR A 80 -19.26 -5.35 15.45
CA TYR A 80 -19.41 -6.12 16.67
C TYR A 80 -20.88 -6.38 17.03
N GLY A 81 -21.20 -7.64 17.32
CA GLY A 81 -22.56 -8.04 17.69
C GLY A 81 -23.60 -8.00 16.57
N ASN A 82 -23.23 -7.70 15.34
CA ASN A 82 -24.13 -7.73 14.21
C ASN A 82 -24.14 -9.11 13.53
N PRO A 83 -25.28 -9.82 13.47
CA PRO A 83 -25.33 -11.17 12.86
C PRO A 83 -24.87 -11.22 11.40
N LYS A 84 -25.03 -10.13 10.64
CA LYS A 84 -24.56 -10.05 9.26
C LYS A 84 -23.03 -10.04 9.15
N SER A 85 -22.33 -9.69 10.21
CA SER A 85 -20.87 -9.69 10.28
C SER A 85 -20.25 -11.08 10.50
N GLU A 86 -21.03 -12.06 10.97
CA GLU A 86 -20.52 -13.42 11.24
C GLU A 86 -19.86 -14.08 10.03
N ARG A 87 -20.33 -13.76 8.83
CA ARG A 87 -19.75 -14.30 7.59
C ARG A 87 -18.30 -13.87 7.41
N ALA A 88 -17.97 -12.60 7.70
CA ALA A 88 -16.59 -12.11 7.62
C ALA A 88 -15.69 -12.88 8.59
N LEU A 89 -16.11 -13.03 9.84
CA LEU A 89 -15.35 -13.76 10.85
C LEU A 89 -15.10 -15.21 10.43
N LYS A 90 -16.16 -15.93 9.99
CA LYS A 90 -16.06 -17.31 9.50
C LYS A 90 -15.14 -17.43 8.28
N ASN A 91 -15.20 -16.44 7.37
CA ASN A 91 -14.31 -16.40 6.21
C ASN A 91 -12.85 -16.24 6.64
N VAL A 92 -12.56 -15.26 7.51
CA VAL A 92 -11.21 -15.05 8.04
C VAL A 92 -10.66 -16.32 8.70
N GLU A 93 -11.43 -16.94 9.61
CA GLU A 93 -11.02 -18.19 10.28
C GLU A 93 -10.70 -19.30 9.27
N GLN A 94 -11.59 -19.52 8.30
CA GLN A 94 -11.39 -20.56 7.29
C GLN A 94 -10.18 -20.30 6.41
N MET A 95 -9.95 -19.04 5.98
CA MET A 95 -8.77 -18.68 5.17
C MET A 95 -7.48 -18.93 5.94
N LEU A 96 -7.43 -18.57 7.22
CA LEU A 96 -6.27 -18.81 8.07
C LEU A 96 -5.99 -20.31 8.25
N ASP A 97 -7.02 -21.13 8.42
CA ASP A 97 -6.89 -22.58 8.64
C ASP A 97 -6.48 -23.33 7.37
N LEU A 98 -7.01 -22.92 6.21
CA LEU A 98 -6.67 -23.52 4.92
C LEU A 98 -5.28 -23.12 4.44
N GLU A 99 -4.92 -21.84 4.56
CA GLU A 99 -3.70 -21.32 3.95
C GLU A 99 -2.50 -21.34 4.90
N LYS A 100 -2.71 -21.21 6.22
CA LYS A 100 -1.65 -21.15 7.23
C LYS A 100 -0.53 -20.18 6.82
N PRO A 101 -0.86 -18.89 6.64
CA PRO A 101 0.09 -17.91 6.14
C PRO A 101 1.18 -17.58 7.16
N ASP A 102 2.33 -17.10 6.67
CA ASP A 102 3.43 -16.57 7.47
C ASP A 102 3.20 -15.09 7.85
N LEU A 103 2.36 -14.38 7.07
CA LEU A 103 1.97 -12.99 7.29
C LEU A 103 0.53 -12.78 6.81
N VAL A 104 -0.25 -12.01 7.55
CA VAL A 104 -1.52 -11.46 7.06
C VAL A 104 -1.37 -9.97 6.79
N VAL A 105 -1.81 -9.51 5.63
CA VAL A 105 -1.95 -8.10 5.29
C VAL A 105 -3.42 -7.78 5.10
N HIS A 106 -3.99 -6.93 5.95
CA HIS A 106 -5.35 -6.44 5.76
C HIS A 106 -5.30 -5.09 5.03
N THR A 107 -5.85 -5.07 3.82
CA THR A 107 -5.81 -3.87 2.96
C THR A 107 -7.07 -3.00 3.11
N GLY A 108 -7.52 -2.78 4.36
CA GLY A 108 -8.46 -1.73 4.72
C GLY A 108 -9.93 -2.13 4.73
N ASP A 109 -10.75 -1.18 5.17
CA ASP A 109 -12.16 -1.35 5.45
C ASP A 109 -12.39 -2.54 6.40
N VAL A 110 -11.67 -2.49 7.53
CA VAL A 110 -11.69 -3.52 8.58
C VAL A 110 -13.05 -3.55 9.24
N ILE A 111 -13.59 -2.36 9.53
CA ILE A 111 -14.88 -2.20 10.26
C ILE A 111 -15.87 -1.34 9.47
N PHE A 112 -17.16 -1.48 9.82
CA PHE A 112 -18.24 -0.70 9.21
C PHE A 112 -19.33 -0.31 10.23
N GLY A 113 -18.97 -0.01 11.46
CA GLY A 113 -19.94 0.38 12.49
C GLY A 113 -19.39 0.55 13.88
N LYS A 114 -20.31 0.88 14.80
CA LYS A 114 -20.05 1.02 16.24
C LYS A 114 -20.36 -0.29 16.98
N PRO A 115 -19.68 -0.55 18.10
CA PRO A 115 -18.50 0.14 18.61
C PRO A 115 -17.24 -0.25 17.83
N ALA A 116 -16.39 0.72 17.49
CA ALA A 116 -15.23 0.51 16.61
C ALA A 116 -14.16 -0.39 17.25
N GLU A 117 -13.75 -0.12 18.50
CA GLU A 117 -12.71 -0.93 19.17
C GLU A 117 -13.09 -2.41 19.30
N PRO A 118 -14.27 -2.81 19.83
CA PRO A 118 -14.67 -4.21 19.83
C PRO A 118 -14.73 -4.83 18.44
N SER A 119 -15.16 -4.07 17.42
CA SER A 119 -15.21 -4.55 16.04
C SER A 119 -13.82 -4.89 15.49
N VAL A 120 -12.84 -3.97 15.65
CA VAL A 120 -11.46 -4.18 15.24
C VAL A 120 -10.84 -5.38 15.96
N ARG A 121 -11.03 -5.45 17.30
CA ARG A 121 -10.46 -6.55 18.09
C ARG A 121 -11.02 -7.90 17.68
N GLU A 122 -12.34 -8.01 17.51
CA GLU A 122 -12.98 -9.29 17.21
C GLU A 122 -12.58 -9.84 15.83
N ILE A 123 -12.54 -9.00 14.80
CA ILE A 123 -12.20 -9.45 13.45
C ILE A 123 -10.71 -9.79 13.28
N LEU A 124 -9.82 -9.15 14.05
CA LEU A 124 -8.38 -9.42 14.00
C LEU A 124 -7.93 -10.49 15.01
N ASP A 125 -8.73 -10.82 16.02
CA ASP A 125 -8.45 -11.81 17.06
C ASP A 125 -8.12 -13.21 16.52
N PRO A 126 -8.79 -13.75 15.50
CA PRO A 126 -8.44 -15.05 14.91
C PRO A 126 -6.99 -15.13 14.40
N ILE A 127 -6.45 -14.01 13.88
CA ILE A 127 -5.07 -13.93 13.40
C ILE A 127 -4.11 -13.98 14.59
N SER A 128 -4.35 -13.11 15.57
CA SER A 128 -3.56 -13.01 16.79
C SER A 128 -3.55 -14.32 17.60
N LYS A 129 -4.71 -14.99 17.76
CA LYS A 129 -4.83 -16.28 18.46
C LYS A 129 -4.02 -17.40 17.81
N ARG A 130 -3.85 -17.35 16.48
CA ARG A 130 -3.01 -18.29 15.73
C ARG A 130 -1.54 -17.91 15.76
N LYS A 131 -1.18 -16.82 16.43
CA LYS A 131 0.18 -16.27 16.53
C LYS A 131 0.79 -15.94 15.16
N ILE A 132 -0.05 -15.52 14.23
CA ILE A 132 0.38 -15.12 12.88
C ILE A 132 0.68 -13.62 12.91
N PRO A 133 1.88 -13.20 12.47
CA PRO A 133 2.18 -11.79 12.28
C PRO A 133 1.19 -11.15 11.31
N PHE A 134 0.77 -9.90 11.58
CA PHE A 134 -0.13 -9.20 10.68
C PHE A 134 0.09 -7.69 10.70
N VAL A 135 -0.32 -7.06 9.60
CA VAL A 135 -0.29 -5.60 9.43
C VAL A 135 -1.59 -5.14 8.78
N VAL A 136 -2.01 -3.92 9.09
CA VAL A 136 -3.24 -3.31 8.58
C VAL A 136 -2.91 -2.01 7.85
N ALA A 137 -3.40 -1.85 6.63
CA ALA A 137 -3.58 -0.56 5.98
C ALA A 137 -5.06 -0.17 6.13
N PHE A 138 -5.38 0.99 6.69
CA PHE A 138 -6.77 1.39 6.81
C PHE A 138 -7.40 1.77 5.47
N GLY A 139 -8.70 1.49 5.36
CA GLY A 139 -9.53 1.93 4.25
C GLY A 139 -10.26 3.25 4.54
N ASN A 140 -11.18 3.61 3.68
CA ASN A 140 -11.89 4.90 3.80
C ASN A 140 -13.03 4.87 4.81
N HIS A 141 -13.53 3.70 5.21
CA HIS A 141 -14.62 3.57 6.17
C HIS A 141 -14.18 3.39 7.62
N ASP A 142 -12.91 3.07 7.89
CA ASP A 142 -12.45 2.68 9.23
C ASP A 142 -12.65 3.78 10.29
N GLU A 143 -12.50 5.06 9.93
CA GLU A 143 -12.63 6.20 10.86
C GLU A 143 -14.00 6.91 10.85
N GLU A 144 -15.02 6.33 10.23
CA GLU A 144 -16.33 6.98 10.11
C GLU A 144 -17.19 6.92 11.39
N TYR A 145 -16.69 6.30 12.47
CA TYR A 145 -17.51 5.95 13.62
C TYR A 145 -17.09 6.69 14.91
N ASP A 146 -16.84 5.94 15.97
CA ASP A 146 -16.59 6.46 17.30
C ASP A 146 -15.10 6.49 17.69
N LYS A 147 -14.20 6.27 16.73
CA LYS A 147 -12.76 6.35 16.88
C LYS A 147 -12.12 7.08 15.72
N THR A 148 -11.12 7.91 16.00
CA THR A 148 -10.28 8.49 14.96
C THR A 148 -9.34 7.43 14.37
N ARG A 149 -8.75 7.74 13.23
CA ARG A 149 -7.81 6.87 12.55
C ARG A 149 -6.57 6.57 13.42
N GLU A 150 -6.09 7.58 14.15
CA GLU A 150 -4.97 7.45 15.10
C GLU A 150 -5.33 6.55 16.28
N GLU A 151 -6.52 6.77 16.89
CA GLU A 151 -7.01 5.92 17.97
C GLU A 151 -7.18 4.46 17.54
N LEU A 152 -7.65 4.23 16.30
CA LEU A 152 -7.75 2.87 15.73
C LEU A 152 -6.38 2.23 15.55
N LEU A 153 -5.39 2.98 15.05
CA LEU A 153 -4.03 2.46 14.93
C LEU A 153 -3.46 2.09 16.31
N ASP A 154 -3.68 2.95 17.33
CA ASP A 154 -3.25 2.65 18.70
C ASP A 154 -3.89 1.36 19.22
N ILE A 155 -5.19 1.15 18.97
CA ILE A 155 -5.88 -0.10 19.32
C ILE A 155 -5.28 -1.29 18.59
N VAL A 156 -5.09 -1.20 17.27
CA VAL A 156 -4.52 -2.28 16.43
C VAL A 156 -3.13 -2.66 16.93
N MET A 157 -2.27 -1.69 17.25
CA MET A 157 -0.91 -1.92 17.75
C MET A 157 -0.87 -2.60 19.13
N THR A 158 -1.96 -2.59 19.90
CA THR A 158 -2.06 -3.36 21.16
C THR A 158 -2.39 -4.83 20.95
N ILE A 159 -2.82 -5.23 19.75
CA ILE A 159 -3.18 -6.63 19.47
C ILE A 159 -1.89 -7.43 19.26
N PRO A 160 -1.69 -8.54 19.99
CA PRO A 160 -0.48 -9.35 19.82
C PRO A 160 -0.23 -9.78 18.38
N TYR A 161 1.04 -9.80 17.97
CA TYR A 161 1.49 -10.12 16.60
C TYR A 161 1.20 -9.05 15.55
N ASN A 162 0.63 -7.90 15.90
CA ASN A 162 0.55 -6.77 15.00
C ASN A 162 1.94 -6.18 14.72
N LEU A 163 2.19 -5.81 13.46
CA LEU A 163 3.47 -5.26 12.98
C LEU A 163 3.37 -3.80 12.53
N ASN A 164 2.22 -3.14 12.70
CA ASN A 164 2.13 -1.72 12.38
C ASN A 164 3.08 -0.90 13.27
N THR A 165 3.66 0.13 12.68
CA THR A 165 4.45 1.15 13.38
C THR A 165 3.93 2.52 13.01
N LYS A 166 4.07 3.49 13.92
CA LYS A 166 3.78 4.89 13.59
C LYS A 166 4.94 5.47 12.79
N THR A 167 4.63 6.10 11.67
CA THR A 167 5.57 6.91 10.91
C THR A 167 5.16 8.37 11.06
N GLU A 168 5.98 9.14 11.76
CA GLU A 168 5.71 10.55 12.03
C GLU A 168 6.10 11.45 10.86
N GLY A 169 5.45 12.60 10.74
CA GLY A 169 5.82 13.65 9.78
C GLY A 169 5.36 13.43 8.35
N ILE A 170 4.52 12.42 8.10
CA ILE A 170 3.88 12.19 6.81
C ILE A 170 2.37 12.02 6.98
N TYR A 171 1.63 12.30 5.93
CA TYR A 171 0.17 12.17 5.92
C TYR A 171 -0.28 10.71 6.02
N GLY A 172 -1.44 10.48 6.69
CA GLY A 172 -1.96 9.14 6.96
C GLY A 172 -1.27 8.47 8.14
N VAL A 173 -1.86 7.40 8.66
CA VAL A 173 -1.40 6.78 9.91
C VAL A 173 -0.85 5.36 9.75
N THR A 174 -1.28 4.60 8.73
CA THR A 174 -0.87 3.21 8.54
C THR A 174 0.32 3.04 7.58
N ASN A 175 1.16 4.06 7.47
CA ASN A 175 2.38 3.95 6.66
C ASN A 175 3.47 3.23 7.45
N CYS A 176 3.92 2.08 6.97
CA CYS A 176 5.05 1.36 7.56
C CYS A 176 5.75 0.47 6.53
N VAL A 177 6.94 0.00 6.88
CA VAL A 177 7.75 -0.90 6.05
C VAL A 177 8.03 -2.18 6.82
N LEU A 178 7.83 -3.32 6.15
CA LEU A 178 8.25 -4.61 6.66
C LEU A 178 9.35 -5.19 5.78
N THR A 179 10.28 -5.91 6.39
CA THR A 179 11.37 -6.58 5.68
C THR A 179 11.31 -8.08 5.87
N LEU A 180 11.57 -8.83 4.80
CA LEU A 180 11.64 -10.29 4.82
C LEU A 180 13.07 -10.73 4.62
N LEU A 181 13.62 -11.44 5.59
CA LEU A 181 14.98 -11.96 5.58
C LEU A 181 15.09 -13.29 4.86
N GLY A 182 16.28 -13.60 4.38
CA GLY A 182 16.60 -14.90 3.78
C GLY A 182 16.53 -16.06 4.78
N SER A 183 16.29 -17.28 4.29
CA SER A 183 16.13 -18.49 5.11
C SER A 183 17.36 -18.82 5.96
N ASN A 184 18.55 -18.62 5.44
CA ASN A 184 19.82 -18.98 6.05
C ASN A 184 20.73 -17.80 6.41
N GLU A 185 20.32 -16.57 6.07
CA GLU A 185 21.09 -15.36 6.30
C GLU A 185 20.20 -14.22 6.82
N ASN A 186 20.81 -13.23 7.46
CA ASN A 186 20.09 -12.02 7.90
C ASN A 186 20.12 -10.91 6.83
N LYS A 187 20.11 -11.29 5.54
CA LYS A 187 20.03 -10.38 4.42
C LYS A 187 18.56 -10.16 4.03
N ILE A 188 18.18 -8.91 3.83
CA ILE A 188 16.84 -8.57 3.35
C ILE A 188 16.69 -9.07 1.90
N LYS A 189 15.64 -9.82 1.63
CA LYS A 189 15.31 -10.40 0.32
C LYS A 189 14.07 -9.77 -0.33
N ARG A 190 13.14 -9.26 0.48
CA ARG A 190 11.93 -8.58 0.04
C ARG A 190 11.62 -7.42 1.00
N VAL A 191 10.96 -6.40 0.47
CA VAL A 191 10.41 -5.28 1.25
C VAL A 191 8.92 -5.18 0.98
N PHE A 192 8.13 -4.92 2.02
CA PHE A 192 6.70 -4.69 1.90
C PHE A 192 6.39 -3.27 2.37
N TYR A 193 5.87 -2.45 1.46
CA TYR A 193 5.40 -1.10 1.76
C TYR A 193 3.91 -1.14 2.06
N ILE A 194 3.56 -0.75 3.25
CA ILE A 194 2.18 -0.57 3.67
C ILE A 194 1.92 0.94 3.65
N LEU A 195 0.96 1.37 2.84
CA LEU A 195 0.66 2.78 2.65
C LEU A 195 -0.76 3.09 3.09
N ASP A 196 -0.95 4.23 3.70
CA ASP A 196 -2.28 4.76 3.96
C ASP A 196 -2.78 5.47 2.70
N SER A 197 -3.78 4.91 2.04
CA SER A 197 -4.41 5.55 0.86
C SER A 197 -5.46 6.59 1.26
N ASN A 198 -5.59 6.83 2.56
CA ASN A 198 -6.47 7.82 3.16
C ASN A 198 -7.98 7.52 2.94
N ARG A 199 -8.83 8.53 3.12
CA ARG A 199 -10.29 8.41 3.00
C ARG A 199 -10.79 9.22 1.79
N GLY A 200 -11.99 9.72 1.86
CA GLY A 200 -12.48 10.71 0.92
C GLY A 200 -11.71 12.04 1.06
N ALA A 201 -11.54 12.74 -0.02
CA ALA A 201 -10.91 14.04 -0.04
C ALA A 201 -11.80 15.10 -0.73
N THR A 202 -11.69 16.34 -0.26
CA THR A 202 -12.22 17.50 -0.96
C THR A 202 -11.04 18.40 -1.29
N ILE A 203 -10.79 18.57 -2.57
CA ILE A 203 -9.78 19.48 -3.09
C ILE A 203 -10.55 20.58 -3.81
N GLU A 204 -10.09 21.82 -3.70
CA GLU A 204 -10.71 22.95 -4.40
C GLU A 204 -10.97 22.58 -5.86
N ASP A 205 -12.18 22.85 -6.33
CA ASP A 205 -12.67 22.51 -7.68
C ASP A 205 -12.80 21.00 -8.02
N ILE A 206 -12.45 20.08 -7.10
CA ILE A 206 -12.60 18.64 -7.29
C ILE A 206 -13.30 18.04 -6.07
N PRO A 207 -14.60 18.30 -5.90
CA PRO A 207 -15.34 17.78 -4.76
C PRO A 207 -15.59 16.27 -4.90
N ASN A 208 -15.76 15.60 -3.75
CA ASN A 208 -16.17 14.19 -3.66
C ASN A 208 -15.25 13.26 -4.47
N THR A 209 -13.97 13.30 -4.19
CA THR A 209 -13.00 12.31 -4.66
C THR A 209 -12.58 11.39 -3.52
N TYR A 210 -12.10 10.19 -3.87
CA TYR A 210 -11.39 9.34 -2.93
C TYR A 210 -10.03 9.94 -2.56
N GLY A 211 -9.48 9.51 -1.43
CA GLY A 211 -8.13 9.86 -0.99
C GLY A 211 -7.06 9.37 -1.97
N HIS A 212 -5.93 10.01 -1.93
CA HIS A 212 -4.77 9.67 -2.75
C HIS A 212 -3.52 9.56 -1.88
N ILE A 213 -2.50 8.90 -2.36
CA ILE A 213 -1.19 8.90 -1.71
C ILE A 213 -0.58 10.30 -1.86
N HIS A 214 -0.31 10.97 -0.74
CA HIS A 214 0.19 12.35 -0.70
C HIS A 214 1.67 12.44 -1.11
N PHE A 215 2.13 13.64 -1.48
CA PHE A 215 3.51 13.84 -1.93
C PHE A 215 4.55 13.55 -0.84
N ASP A 216 4.24 13.79 0.42
CA ASP A 216 5.10 13.46 1.55
C ASP A 216 5.20 11.93 1.76
N GLN A 217 4.10 11.19 1.59
CA GLN A 217 4.11 9.73 1.58
C GLN A 217 4.95 9.18 0.41
N ILE A 218 4.85 9.79 -0.78
CA ILE A 218 5.65 9.43 -1.95
C ILE A 218 7.13 9.71 -1.70
N ALA A 219 7.45 10.87 -1.12
CA ALA A 219 8.82 11.23 -0.77
C ALA A 219 9.40 10.24 0.26
N TRP A 220 8.61 9.88 1.29
CA TRP A 220 8.98 8.87 2.27
C TRP A 220 9.22 7.50 1.63
N TYR A 221 8.32 7.04 0.76
CA TYR A 221 8.52 5.78 0.03
C TYR A 221 9.83 5.78 -0.75
N ARG A 222 10.13 6.86 -1.49
CA ARG A 222 11.37 7.00 -2.26
C ARG A 222 12.61 6.94 -1.35
N GLN A 223 12.57 7.61 -0.20
CA GLN A 223 13.65 7.56 0.80
C GLN A 223 13.89 6.14 1.32
N GLN A 224 12.80 5.40 1.65
CA GLN A 224 12.90 4.00 2.05
C GLN A 224 13.50 3.12 0.94
N SER A 225 13.02 3.25 -0.28
CA SER A 225 13.52 2.51 -1.44
C SER A 225 14.99 2.80 -1.72
N GLU A 226 15.41 4.07 -1.67
CA GLU A 226 16.82 4.45 -1.78
C GLU A 226 17.69 3.87 -0.67
N PHE A 227 17.20 3.89 0.58
CA PHE A 227 17.89 3.30 1.71
C PHE A 227 18.14 1.80 1.49
N PHE A 228 17.10 1.03 1.13
CA PHE A 228 17.24 -0.40 0.88
C PHE A 228 18.12 -0.70 -0.35
N THR A 229 18.04 0.11 -1.38
CA THR A 229 18.90 0.01 -2.58
C THR A 229 20.37 0.21 -2.20
N LYS A 230 20.69 1.22 -1.38
CA LYS A 230 22.04 1.44 -0.87
C LYS A 230 22.51 0.27 -0.01
N LEU A 231 21.66 -0.21 0.89
CA LEU A 231 21.96 -1.36 1.75
C LEU A 231 22.25 -2.62 0.93
N ASN A 232 21.62 -2.78 -0.24
CA ASN A 232 21.81 -3.87 -1.19
C ASN A 232 22.85 -3.53 -2.29
N GLN A 233 23.85 -2.72 -1.98
CA GLN A 233 24.98 -2.41 -2.88
C GLN A 233 24.56 -1.74 -4.20
N GLY A 234 23.51 -0.95 -4.19
CA GLY A 234 23.00 -0.20 -5.34
C GLY A 234 21.99 -0.95 -6.21
N ALA A 235 21.64 -2.19 -5.87
CA ALA A 235 20.58 -2.95 -6.54
C ALA A 235 19.26 -2.81 -5.78
N PRO A 236 18.13 -2.43 -6.43
CA PRO A 236 16.82 -2.42 -5.79
C PRO A 236 16.46 -3.79 -5.20
N ILE A 237 15.83 -3.80 -4.04
CA ILE A 237 15.31 -5.05 -3.44
C ILE A 237 13.88 -5.25 -3.94
N PRO A 238 13.55 -6.41 -4.55
CA PRO A 238 12.19 -6.67 -5.02
C PRO A 238 11.17 -6.48 -3.91
N SER A 239 10.11 -5.71 -4.19
CA SER A 239 9.18 -5.22 -3.20
C SER A 239 7.72 -5.37 -3.64
N LEU A 240 6.82 -5.41 -2.66
CA LEU A 240 5.38 -5.36 -2.88
C LEU A 240 4.80 -4.18 -2.10
N ALA A 241 3.77 -3.53 -2.63
CA ALA A 241 3.07 -2.46 -1.94
C ALA A 241 1.60 -2.82 -1.69
N PHE A 242 1.10 -2.43 -0.52
CA PHE A 242 -0.24 -2.74 -0.04
C PHE A 242 -0.92 -1.48 0.46
N PHE A 243 -2.11 -1.20 -0.04
CA PHE A 243 -2.97 -0.10 0.41
C PHE A 243 -4.41 -0.37 0.01
N HIS A 244 -5.36 0.47 0.43
CA HIS A 244 -6.77 0.19 0.23
C HIS A 244 -7.31 0.71 -1.10
N ILE A 245 -7.29 2.03 -1.31
CA ILE A 245 -7.89 2.69 -2.48
C ILE A 245 -6.98 2.53 -3.70
N PRO A 246 -7.48 2.02 -4.84
CA PRO A 246 -6.66 1.77 -6.02
C PRO A 246 -6.08 3.06 -6.63
N LEU A 247 -4.92 2.96 -7.25
CA LEU A 247 -4.36 4.04 -8.06
C LEU A 247 -5.19 4.24 -9.35
N PRO A 248 -5.20 5.46 -9.93
CA PRO A 248 -5.84 5.71 -11.23
C PRO A 248 -5.38 4.75 -12.32
N GLU A 249 -4.15 4.26 -12.24
CA GLU A 249 -3.57 3.30 -13.18
C GLU A 249 -4.25 1.93 -13.18
N HIS A 250 -4.89 1.50 -12.09
CA HIS A 250 -5.72 0.28 -12.08
C HIS A 250 -6.86 0.37 -13.11
N LYS A 251 -7.45 1.57 -13.24
CA LYS A 251 -8.50 1.85 -14.24
C LYS A 251 -7.95 1.79 -15.66
N GLU A 252 -6.82 2.44 -15.89
CA GLU A 252 -6.19 2.46 -17.22
C GLU A 252 -5.72 1.05 -17.61
N ALA A 253 -5.00 0.36 -16.75
CA ALA A 253 -4.50 -0.99 -16.97
C ALA A 253 -5.61 -1.99 -17.31
N SER A 254 -6.74 -1.91 -16.60
CA SER A 254 -7.88 -2.81 -16.84
C SER A 254 -8.73 -2.44 -18.04
N ARG A 255 -8.61 -1.21 -18.57
CA ARG A 255 -9.22 -0.79 -19.83
C ARG A 255 -8.39 -1.21 -21.04
N ASP A 256 -7.06 -1.12 -20.91
CA ASP A 256 -6.10 -1.43 -21.97
C ASP A 256 -5.83 -2.93 -22.09
N ASP A 257 -6.72 -3.78 -21.54
CA ASP A 257 -6.56 -5.23 -21.57
C ASP A 257 -6.94 -5.87 -22.93
N GLU A 258 -6.63 -5.20 -24.02
CA GLU A 258 -6.87 -5.72 -25.38
C GLU A 258 -6.10 -7.02 -25.66
N ASN A 259 -5.04 -7.30 -24.90
CA ASN A 259 -4.21 -8.49 -25.07
C ASN A 259 -4.56 -9.64 -24.11
N GLY A 260 -5.66 -9.55 -23.37
CA GLY A 260 -6.09 -10.58 -22.41
C GLY A 260 -5.09 -10.85 -21.29
N ARG A 261 -4.41 -9.82 -20.79
CA ARG A 261 -3.46 -9.92 -19.66
C ARG A 261 -4.13 -9.87 -18.29
N MET A 262 -5.37 -9.41 -18.24
CA MET A 262 -6.17 -9.41 -17.02
C MET A 262 -6.63 -10.84 -16.71
N ARG A 263 -6.59 -11.20 -15.43
CA ARG A 263 -7.15 -12.43 -14.88
C ARG A 263 -8.07 -12.05 -13.74
N GLY A 264 -9.19 -12.73 -13.63
CA GLY A 264 -10.20 -12.44 -12.61
C GLY A 264 -11.32 -11.56 -13.11
N THR A 265 -12.04 -10.96 -12.18
CA THR A 265 -13.27 -10.22 -12.45
C THR A 265 -13.08 -8.73 -12.14
N ARG A 266 -13.49 -7.89 -13.08
CA ARG A 266 -13.79 -6.48 -12.87
C ARG A 266 -15.29 -6.30 -12.98
N GLY A 267 -16.00 -6.45 -11.86
CA GLY A 267 -17.45 -6.39 -11.79
C GLY A 267 -18.01 -4.98 -11.64
N GLU A 268 -17.15 -4.01 -11.40
CA GLU A 268 -17.52 -2.60 -11.25
C GLU A 268 -16.45 -1.65 -11.78
N ASN A 269 -16.76 -0.36 -11.78
CA ASN A 269 -15.78 0.65 -12.16
C ASN A 269 -14.74 0.82 -11.06
N VAL A 270 -13.47 0.94 -11.45
CA VAL A 270 -12.39 1.23 -10.51
C VAL A 270 -12.63 2.59 -9.85
N ALA A 271 -12.86 2.57 -8.54
CA ALA A 271 -13.16 3.74 -7.72
C ALA A 271 -11.87 4.41 -7.19
N SER A 272 -11.01 4.82 -8.10
CA SER A 272 -9.76 5.51 -7.79
C SER A 272 -9.97 7.02 -7.56
N PRO A 273 -9.00 7.71 -6.94
CA PRO A 273 -8.99 9.17 -6.88
C PRO A 273 -9.14 9.81 -8.26
N LYS A 274 -9.81 10.97 -8.31
CA LYS A 274 -9.88 11.79 -9.54
C LYS A 274 -8.54 12.47 -9.87
N ILE A 275 -7.63 12.46 -8.91
CA ILE A 275 -6.31 13.08 -9.02
C ILE A 275 -5.26 11.97 -8.98
N ASN A 276 -4.29 12.06 -9.90
CA ASN A 276 -3.11 11.22 -9.88
C ASN A 276 -1.97 11.97 -9.20
N SER A 277 -1.48 11.46 -8.08
CA SER A 277 -0.36 12.05 -7.34
C SER A 277 1.02 11.61 -7.84
N GLY A 278 1.09 10.69 -8.80
CA GLY A 278 2.34 10.20 -9.37
C GLY A 278 3.00 9.06 -8.59
N MET A 279 2.27 8.37 -7.72
CA MET A 279 2.82 7.23 -6.96
C MET A 279 3.31 6.11 -7.87
N PHE A 280 2.56 5.77 -8.93
CA PHE A 280 3.00 4.76 -9.90
C PHE A 280 4.30 5.14 -10.59
N VAL A 281 4.42 6.40 -11.05
CA VAL A 281 5.66 6.90 -11.67
C VAL A 281 6.84 6.78 -10.70
N SER A 282 6.62 7.12 -9.42
CA SER A 282 7.64 6.95 -8.38
C SER A 282 8.11 5.50 -8.27
N MET A 283 7.18 4.53 -8.21
CA MET A 283 7.52 3.10 -8.14
C MET A 283 8.30 2.66 -9.39
N LYS A 284 7.92 3.15 -10.57
CA LYS A 284 8.62 2.84 -11.83
C LYS A 284 10.05 3.39 -11.87
N GLU A 285 10.28 4.59 -11.32
CA GLU A 285 11.62 5.18 -11.25
C GLU A 285 12.51 4.45 -10.24
N MET A 286 11.96 4.06 -9.08
CA MET A 286 12.71 3.35 -8.03
C MET A 286 13.01 1.89 -8.40
N LYS A 287 12.20 1.25 -9.25
CA LYS A 287 12.42 -0.10 -9.82
C LYS A 287 12.43 -1.23 -8.78
N ASP A 288 11.89 -1.01 -7.61
CA ASP A 288 11.83 -1.99 -6.53
C ASP A 288 10.47 -2.68 -6.42
N VAL A 289 9.37 -1.94 -6.61
CA VAL A 289 8.00 -2.49 -6.50
C VAL A 289 7.62 -3.23 -7.77
N GLU A 290 7.27 -4.52 -7.61
CA GLU A 290 6.81 -5.40 -8.69
C GLU A 290 5.28 -5.37 -8.85
N ALA A 291 4.57 -5.20 -7.74
CA ALA A 291 3.11 -5.23 -7.69
C ALA A 291 2.53 -4.35 -6.58
N VAL A 292 1.32 -3.86 -6.83
CA VAL A 292 0.45 -3.25 -5.79
C VAL A 292 -0.77 -4.13 -5.56
N PHE A 293 -1.16 -4.25 -4.29
CA PHE A 293 -2.32 -5.02 -3.84
C PHE A 293 -3.28 -4.08 -3.13
N VAL A 294 -4.54 -4.04 -3.61
CA VAL A 294 -5.58 -3.13 -3.13
C VAL A 294 -6.86 -3.86 -2.75
N GLY A 295 -7.80 -3.15 -2.12
CA GLY A 295 -9.16 -3.56 -1.84
C GLY A 295 -10.17 -2.60 -2.47
N HIS A 296 -11.17 -2.15 -1.68
CA HIS A 296 -12.09 -1.06 -1.96
C HIS A 296 -13.25 -1.39 -2.92
N ASP A 297 -12.97 -1.95 -4.09
CA ASP A 297 -14.00 -2.31 -5.08
C ASP A 297 -14.45 -3.74 -4.86
N HIS A 298 -15.58 -3.94 -4.17
CA HIS A 298 -16.02 -5.25 -3.64
C HIS A 298 -16.32 -6.28 -4.72
N ASN A 299 -16.71 -5.83 -5.91
CA ASN A 299 -17.01 -6.68 -7.06
C ASN A 299 -15.82 -6.86 -8.01
N SER A 300 -14.61 -6.54 -7.54
CA SER A 300 -13.38 -6.69 -8.29
C SER A 300 -12.38 -7.58 -7.57
N ASP A 301 -11.79 -8.54 -8.28
CA ASP A 301 -10.72 -9.40 -7.80
C ASP A 301 -9.65 -9.65 -8.86
N PHE A 302 -9.56 -8.78 -9.84
CA PHE A 302 -8.66 -8.97 -10.96
C PHE A 302 -7.19 -8.69 -10.63
N ALA A 303 -6.33 -9.29 -11.43
CA ALA A 303 -4.93 -8.96 -11.55
C ALA A 303 -4.61 -8.64 -13.02
N VAL A 304 -3.92 -7.55 -13.29
CA VAL A 304 -3.54 -7.14 -14.64
C VAL A 304 -2.07 -6.74 -14.69
N TYR A 305 -1.36 -7.22 -15.73
CA TYR A 305 0.02 -6.82 -16.01
C TYR A 305 0.03 -5.71 -17.04
N TRP A 306 0.53 -4.54 -16.67
CA TRP A 306 0.56 -3.35 -17.51
C TRP A 306 1.83 -2.53 -17.26
N ASN A 307 2.52 -2.15 -18.31
CA ASN A 307 3.77 -1.38 -18.22
C ASN A 307 4.83 -2.02 -17.29
N ASN A 308 5.02 -3.35 -17.40
CA ASN A 308 5.95 -4.12 -16.55
C ASN A 308 5.68 -3.93 -15.05
N PHE A 309 4.40 -4.00 -14.66
CA PHE A 309 3.95 -3.83 -13.29
C PHE A 309 2.61 -4.56 -13.09
N PHE A 310 2.36 -5.10 -11.90
CA PHE A 310 1.11 -5.76 -11.58
C PHE A 310 0.20 -4.89 -10.73
N PHE A 311 -1.04 -4.72 -11.18
CA PHE A 311 -2.13 -4.09 -10.46
C PHE A 311 -3.12 -5.17 -10.03
N ILE A 312 -3.27 -5.37 -8.71
CA ILE A 312 -3.95 -6.55 -8.18
C ILE A 312 -4.96 -6.14 -7.11
N TYR A 313 -6.19 -6.62 -7.26
CA TYR A 313 -7.21 -6.56 -6.21
C TYR A 313 -7.16 -7.80 -5.31
N GLY A 314 -7.42 -7.59 -4.02
CA GLY A 314 -7.81 -8.65 -3.11
C GLY A 314 -9.17 -9.23 -3.46
N ARG A 315 -9.51 -10.37 -2.90
CA ARG A 315 -10.87 -10.90 -2.91
C ARG A 315 -11.62 -10.40 -1.70
N PHE A 316 -12.82 -9.84 -1.88
CA PHE A 316 -13.67 -9.41 -0.80
C PHE A 316 -13.76 -10.47 0.31
N SER A 317 -13.36 -10.10 1.52
CA SER A 317 -13.29 -10.99 2.68
C SER A 317 -14.45 -10.78 3.65
N GLY A 318 -15.37 -9.86 3.32
CA GLY A 318 -16.27 -9.20 4.22
C GLY A 318 -17.60 -9.89 4.50
N CYS A 319 -18.48 -9.09 5.06
CA CYS A 319 -19.78 -9.49 5.58
C CYS A 319 -20.93 -9.09 4.64
N ASP A 320 -22.17 -9.38 5.08
CA ASP A 320 -23.38 -9.01 4.35
C ASP A 320 -23.95 -7.62 4.79
N ASN A 321 -23.11 -6.78 5.39
CA ASN A 321 -23.46 -5.40 5.77
C ASN A 321 -23.33 -4.42 4.59
N VAL A 322 -22.55 -4.78 3.59
CA VAL A 322 -22.28 -3.99 2.38
C VAL A 322 -22.54 -4.83 1.14
N TYR A 323 -22.60 -4.17 -0.01
CA TYR A 323 -22.78 -4.86 -1.29
C TYR A 323 -21.59 -5.75 -1.61
N ASN A 324 -21.83 -6.90 -2.22
CA ASN A 324 -20.84 -7.75 -2.85
C ASN A 324 -21.55 -8.81 -3.71
N ASP A 325 -21.37 -8.78 -5.01
CA ASP A 325 -21.93 -9.74 -5.96
C ASP A 325 -20.98 -10.89 -6.28
N LEU A 326 -19.67 -10.72 -6.01
CA LEU A 326 -18.66 -11.78 -6.17
C LEU A 326 -18.75 -12.80 -5.02
N LYS A 327 -19.54 -13.85 -5.22
CA LYS A 327 -19.70 -14.96 -4.27
C LYS A 327 -18.97 -16.21 -4.77
N PRO A 328 -18.46 -17.05 -3.84
CA PRO A 328 -18.31 -16.81 -2.41
C PRO A 328 -17.19 -15.81 -2.08
N ASN A 329 -17.18 -15.31 -0.85
CA ASN A 329 -16.09 -14.50 -0.29
C ASN A 329 -14.79 -15.33 -0.27
N GLY A 330 -13.68 -14.67 0.01
CA GLY A 330 -12.41 -15.39 0.06
C GLY A 330 -11.28 -14.50 0.54
N ALA A 331 -10.09 -14.80 0.09
CA ALA A 331 -8.89 -14.00 0.30
C ALA A 331 -7.89 -14.26 -0.84
N ARG A 332 -7.01 -13.31 -1.10
CA ARG A 332 -5.89 -13.52 -2.02
C ARG A 332 -4.68 -14.04 -1.26
N VAL A 333 -4.00 -14.98 -1.86
CA VAL A 333 -2.76 -15.55 -1.34
C VAL A 333 -1.61 -15.16 -2.24
N ILE A 334 -0.46 -14.84 -1.65
CA ILE A 334 0.77 -14.51 -2.34
C ILE A 334 1.86 -15.42 -1.80
N ASP A 335 2.47 -16.24 -2.66
CA ASP A 335 3.51 -17.19 -2.29
C ASP A 335 4.85 -16.75 -2.89
N LEU A 336 5.78 -16.42 -2.02
CA LEU A 336 7.13 -15.99 -2.36
C LEU A 336 8.11 -17.16 -2.25
N THR A 337 9.01 -17.23 -3.23
CA THR A 337 10.13 -18.18 -3.20
C THR A 337 11.44 -17.40 -3.13
N GLU A 338 12.30 -17.76 -2.18
CA GLU A 338 13.60 -17.11 -2.02
C GLU A 338 14.46 -17.32 -3.28
N GLY A 339 15.03 -16.22 -3.79
CA GLY A 339 15.87 -16.25 -4.99
C GLY A 339 15.12 -16.35 -6.32
N ALA A 340 13.79 -16.50 -6.31
CA ALA A 340 12.99 -16.41 -7.51
C ALA A 340 12.60 -14.96 -7.81
N GLU A 341 12.46 -14.64 -9.08
CA GLU A 341 11.80 -13.42 -9.54
C GLU A 341 10.28 -13.57 -9.43
N GLY A 342 9.59 -12.46 -9.20
CA GLY A 342 8.13 -12.43 -9.10
C GLY A 342 7.56 -13.20 -7.90
N PHE A 343 6.35 -13.70 -8.09
CA PHE A 343 5.59 -14.41 -7.05
C PHE A 343 4.51 -15.30 -7.69
N ARG A 344 3.98 -16.26 -6.93
CA ARG A 344 2.74 -16.98 -7.28
C ARG A 344 1.60 -16.38 -6.48
N SER A 345 0.40 -16.27 -7.08
CA SER A 345 -0.78 -15.79 -6.38
C SER A 345 -2.02 -16.55 -6.82
N TRP A 346 -2.93 -16.78 -5.87
CA TRP A 346 -4.25 -17.36 -6.11
C TRP A 346 -5.29 -16.73 -5.20
N ILE A 347 -6.53 -16.98 -5.48
CA ILE A 347 -7.65 -16.67 -4.58
C ILE A 347 -8.13 -17.98 -3.97
N ARG A 348 -8.19 -18.00 -2.64
CA ARG A 348 -8.88 -19.02 -1.86
C ARG A 348 -10.30 -18.55 -1.59
N LEU A 349 -11.28 -19.27 -2.09
CA LEU A 349 -12.69 -19.00 -1.82
C LEU A 349 -13.16 -19.66 -0.52
N TYR A 350 -14.17 -19.07 0.11
CA TYR A 350 -14.88 -19.72 1.20
C TYR A 350 -15.48 -21.04 0.70
N GLY A 351 -15.23 -22.13 1.42
CA GLY A 351 -15.53 -23.49 0.95
C GLY A 351 -14.32 -24.23 0.40
N GLY A 352 -13.17 -23.56 0.19
CA GLY A 352 -11.88 -24.18 -0.07
C GLY A 352 -11.45 -24.25 -1.55
N GLU A 353 -12.26 -23.81 -2.48
CA GLU A 353 -11.89 -23.73 -3.90
C GLU A 353 -10.74 -22.73 -4.13
N ILE A 354 -9.88 -23.04 -5.09
CA ILE A 354 -8.82 -22.14 -5.58
C ILE A 354 -9.18 -21.68 -6.99
N ILE A 355 -9.11 -20.37 -7.19
CA ILE A 355 -9.25 -19.74 -8.51
C ILE A 355 -8.08 -18.80 -8.78
N GLN A 356 -7.85 -18.42 -10.04
CA GLN A 356 -6.80 -17.48 -10.47
C GLN A 356 -5.39 -17.88 -9.96
N ASP A 357 -5.06 -19.16 -10.00
CA ASP A 357 -3.75 -19.66 -9.59
C ASP A 357 -2.73 -19.41 -10.69
N LEU A 358 -1.87 -18.42 -10.52
CA LEU A 358 -0.96 -17.91 -11.54
C LEU A 358 0.43 -17.61 -10.95
N ASN A 359 1.45 -17.84 -11.77
CA ASN A 359 2.79 -17.33 -11.52
C ASN A 359 2.94 -15.96 -12.22
N TYR A 360 3.47 -15.01 -11.49
CA TYR A 360 3.75 -13.65 -11.95
C TYR A 360 5.28 -13.49 -12.01
N PRO A 361 5.84 -13.23 -13.22
CA PRO A 361 7.29 -13.08 -13.43
C PRO A 361 7.85 -11.80 -12.81
#